data_f7727724544534f3c8a6a0776f964d03
#
_entry.id   f7727724544534f3c8a6a0776f964d03
#
_cell.length_a   1.000
_cell.length_b   1.000
_cell.length_c   1.000
_cell.angle_alpha   90.00
_cell.angle_beta   90.00
_cell.angle_gamma   90.00
#
_symmetry.space_group_name_H-M   'P 1'
#
loop_
_entity.id
_entity.type
_entity.pdbx_description
1 polymer ?
#
loop_
_entity_poly.entity_id
_entity_poly.type
_entity_poly.pdbx_seq_one_letter_code
_entity_poly.pdbx_strand_id
1 'polypeptide(L)'
;PPQVRYPDRITLIRGNHESRQITQVYGFYDECLRKYGSVTVWRYCTEIFDYLSLSAIIDGKIFCVHGGLSPSIQTLDQIRTIDRKQEVPHDGPMCDLLWSDPEGGPRTRVSSRVLACRDVARPPLGSREAWRGVGAA
;
A
#
# COMPACT_ATOMS: atom_id res chain seq x y z
N PRO A 1 11.41 -11.82 13.83
CA PRO A 1 10.15 -11.11 13.53
C PRO A 1 9.03 -12.13 13.32
N PRO A 2 7.76 -11.83 13.72
CA PRO A 2 6.65 -12.77 13.58
C PRO A 2 6.38 -13.17 12.12
N GLN A 3 6.66 -12.32 11.15
CA GLN A 3 6.52 -12.62 9.71
C GLN A 3 7.42 -13.74 9.23
N VAL A 4 8.64 -13.84 9.76
CA VAL A 4 9.59 -14.91 9.41
C VAL A 4 9.18 -16.23 10.07
N ARG A 5 8.67 -16.16 11.31
CA ARG A 5 8.29 -17.34 12.07
C ARG A 5 6.92 -17.90 11.69
N TYR A 6 6.00 -17.01 11.31
CA TYR A 6 4.60 -17.35 11.00
C TYR A 6 4.14 -16.60 9.75
N PRO A 7 4.70 -16.91 8.57
CA PRO A 7 4.43 -16.17 7.33
C PRO A 7 2.96 -16.30 6.85
N ASP A 8 2.29 -17.35 7.25
CA ASP A 8 0.87 -17.63 6.95
C ASP A 8 -0.12 -16.86 7.84
N ARG A 9 0.36 -16.25 8.93
CA ARG A 9 -0.50 -15.59 9.92
C ARG A 9 -0.48 -14.07 9.85
N ILE A 10 0.50 -13.49 9.16
CA ILE A 10 0.65 -12.05 9.07
C ILE A 10 1.11 -11.65 7.67
N THR A 11 0.40 -10.72 7.08
CA THR A 11 0.74 -10.14 5.77
C THR A 11 1.02 -8.66 5.96
N LEU A 12 2.15 -8.20 5.44
CA LEU A 12 2.53 -6.80 5.43
C LEU A 12 2.27 -6.22 4.04
N ILE A 13 1.70 -5.02 4.02
CA ILE A 13 1.56 -4.22 2.80
C ILE A 13 2.32 -2.91 2.95
N ARG A 14 2.86 -2.41 1.83
CA ARG A 14 3.65 -1.17 1.77
C ARG A 14 2.73 0.03 1.89
N GLY A 15 3.14 1.01 2.70
CA GLY A 15 2.50 2.30 2.77
C GLY A 15 3.30 3.38 2.05
N ASN A 16 2.76 4.58 2.00
CA ASN A 16 3.37 5.73 1.33
C ASN A 16 4.62 6.26 2.04
N HIS A 17 4.78 5.98 3.33
CA HIS A 17 5.99 6.33 4.07
C HIS A 17 7.11 5.28 3.95
N GLU A 18 6.82 4.12 3.38
CA GLU A 18 7.82 3.07 3.12
C GLU A 18 8.62 3.37 1.83
N SER A 19 9.36 4.48 1.86
CA SER A 19 10.14 5.07 0.77
C SER A 19 11.41 5.71 1.31
N ARG A 20 12.51 5.63 0.59
CA ARG A 20 13.79 6.25 0.99
C ARG A 20 13.65 7.76 1.11
N GLN A 21 13.01 8.40 0.13
CA GLN A 21 12.81 9.85 0.11
C GLN A 21 11.91 10.29 1.27
N ILE A 22 10.76 9.66 1.44
CA ILE A 22 9.79 10.05 2.46
C ILE A 22 10.35 9.85 3.87
N THR A 23 11.10 8.80 4.12
CA THR A 23 11.73 8.55 5.42
C THR A 23 12.78 9.61 5.79
N GLN A 24 13.41 10.24 4.81
CA GLN A 24 14.34 11.35 5.05
C GLN A 24 13.59 12.65 5.37
N VAL A 25 12.48 12.91 4.68
CA VAL A 25 11.68 14.12 4.89
C VAL A 25 10.93 14.09 6.23
N TYR A 26 10.38 12.93 6.60
CA TYR A 26 9.53 12.78 7.79
C TYR A 26 10.27 12.22 9.02
N GLY A 27 11.61 12.21 9.00
CA GLY A 27 12.43 12.06 10.19
C GLY A 27 12.79 10.64 10.61
N PHE A 28 12.36 9.58 9.90
CA PHE A 28 12.76 8.22 10.23
C PHE A 28 14.27 7.99 10.04
N TYR A 29 14.87 8.61 9.03
CA TYR A 29 16.31 8.62 8.83
C TYR A 29 17.02 9.22 10.05
N ASP A 30 16.60 10.42 10.48
CA ASP A 30 17.20 11.12 11.62
C ASP A 30 17.01 10.34 12.93
N GLU A 31 15.86 9.71 13.10
CA GLU A 31 15.59 8.87 14.27
C GLU A 31 16.53 7.66 14.33
N CYS A 32 16.75 6.97 13.20
CA CYS A 32 17.71 5.88 13.13
C CYS A 32 19.13 6.35 13.48
N LEU A 33 19.54 7.47 12.92
CA LEU A 33 20.87 8.04 13.19
C LEU A 33 21.02 8.41 14.67
N ARG A 34 20.02 9.05 15.25
CA ARG A 34 20.01 9.42 16.67
C ARG A 34 20.06 8.21 17.61
N LYS A 35 19.29 7.16 17.32
CA LYS A 35 19.19 5.95 18.17
C LYS A 35 20.40 5.04 18.04
N TYR A 36 20.90 4.86 16.85
CA TYR A 36 21.91 3.84 16.56
C TYR A 36 23.27 4.39 16.19
N GLY A 37 23.41 5.72 16.04
CA GLY A 37 24.66 6.37 15.65
C GLY A 37 25.13 6.02 14.23
N SER A 38 24.28 5.38 13.42
CA SER A 38 24.63 4.86 12.11
C SER A 38 23.40 4.80 11.20
N VAL A 39 23.62 4.97 9.90
CA VAL A 39 22.58 4.81 8.87
C VAL A 39 22.28 3.35 8.50
N THR A 40 22.99 2.42 9.10
CA THR A 40 22.89 0.98 8.75
C THR A 40 21.49 0.42 8.97
N VAL A 41 20.84 0.77 10.08
CA VAL A 41 19.48 0.32 10.39
C VAL A 41 18.49 0.90 9.39
N TRP A 42 18.58 2.19 9.09
CA TRP A 42 17.74 2.82 8.09
C TRP A 42 17.89 2.15 6.72
N ARG A 43 19.12 1.85 6.30
CA ARG A 43 19.40 1.18 5.04
C ARG A 43 18.74 -0.19 4.96
N TYR A 44 18.86 -1.01 5.99
CA TYR A 44 18.20 -2.31 6.04
C TYR A 44 16.68 -2.21 5.99
N CYS A 45 16.09 -1.27 6.73
CA CYS A 45 14.65 -1.05 6.69
C CYS A 45 14.18 -0.65 5.28
N THR A 46 14.86 0.29 4.66
CA THR A 46 14.49 0.79 3.31
C THR A 46 14.69 -0.27 2.22
N GLU A 47 15.68 -1.15 2.36
CA GLU A 47 15.83 -2.32 1.48
C GLU A 47 14.64 -3.28 1.61
N ILE A 48 14.13 -3.50 2.83
CA ILE A 48 12.97 -4.36 3.06
C ILE A 48 11.71 -3.74 2.43
N PHE A 49 11.56 -2.43 2.43
CA PHE A 49 10.38 -1.76 1.86
C PHE A 49 10.13 -2.12 0.39
N ASP A 50 11.17 -2.30 -0.39
CA ASP A 50 11.07 -2.69 -1.80
C ASP A 50 10.45 -4.08 -2.01
N TYR A 51 10.52 -4.94 -1.01
CA TYR A 51 9.96 -6.30 -1.07
C TYR A 51 8.54 -6.41 -0.52
N LEU A 52 8.03 -5.37 0.14
CA LEU A 52 6.67 -5.37 0.67
C LEU A 52 5.65 -5.44 -0.48
N SER A 53 4.57 -6.19 -0.26
CA SER A 53 3.44 -6.25 -1.19
C SER A 53 2.74 -4.89 -1.25
N LEU A 54 2.26 -4.48 -2.43
CA LEU A 54 1.50 -3.23 -2.58
C LEU A 54 0.05 -3.37 -2.10
N SER A 55 -0.49 -4.58 -2.18
CA SER A 55 -1.86 -4.89 -1.78
C SER A 55 -1.99 -6.34 -1.34
N ALA A 56 -3.11 -6.68 -0.74
CA ALA A 56 -3.46 -8.05 -0.38
C ALA A 56 -4.95 -8.32 -0.63
N ILE A 57 -5.30 -9.57 -0.88
CA ILE A 57 -6.68 -10.03 -1.01
C ILE A 57 -6.94 -11.08 0.08
N ILE A 58 -8.00 -10.88 0.84
CA ILE A 58 -8.43 -11.81 1.89
C ILE A 58 -9.64 -12.58 1.39
N ASP A 59 -9.54 -13.90 1.36
CA ASP A 59 -10.61 -14.84 0.97
C ASP A 59 -11.25 -14.54 -0.39
N GLY A 60 -10.51 -13.91 -1.30
CA GLY A 60 -11.04 -13.51 -2.61
C GLY A 60 -12.13 -12.43 -2.57
N LYS A 61 -12.37 -11.81 -1.41
CA LYS A 61 -13.49 -10.88 -1.19
C LYS A 61 -13.07 -9.50 -0.73
N ILE A 62 -11.97 -9.39 0.00
CA ILE A 62 -11.52 -8.13 0.60
C ILE A 62 -10.21 -7.74 -0.04
N PHE A 63 -10.18 -6.57 -0.67
CA PHE A 63 -8.97 -5.97 -1.23
C PHE A 63 -8.40 -4.95 -0.24
N CYS A 64 -7.18 -5.17 0.21
CA CYS A 64 -6.46 -4.31 1.14
C CYS A 64 -5.38 -3.53 0.38
N VAL A 65 -5.36 -2.22 0.55
CA VAL A 65 -4.37 -1.30 -0.03
C VAL A 65 -4.16 -0.12 0.90
N HIS A 66 -2.99 0.50 0.89
CA HIS A 66 -2.69 1.61 1.80
C HIS A 66 -3.37 2.92 1.40
N GLY A 67 -3.21 3.34 0.15
CA GLY A 67 -3.84 4.55 -0.41
C GLY A 67 -5.22 4.25 -0.95
N GLY A 68 -5.33 4.09 -2.24
CA GLY A 68 -6.58 3.80 -2.92
C GLY A 68 -6.33 3.15 -4.26
N LEU A 69 -7.19 3.41 -5.22
CA LEU A 69 -7.11 2.81 -6.54
C LEU A 69 -6.47 3.76 -7.55
N SER A 70 -6.01 3.17 -8.64
CA SER A 70 -5.48 3.88 -9.80
C SER A 70 -6.46 3.81 -10.96
N PRO A 71 -6.69 4.93 -11.67
CA PRO A 71 -7.49 4.93 -12.90
C PRO A 71 -6.84 4.12 -14.04
N SER A 72 -5.54 3.88 -13.95
CA SER A 72 -4.79 3.07 -14.93
C SER A 72 -4.85 1.56 -14.66
N ILE A 73 -5.39 1.14 -13.51
CA ILE A 73 -5.53 -0.27 -13.13
C ILE A 73 -6.98 -0.70 -13.31
N GLN A 74 -7.21 -1.63 -14.21
CA GLN A 74 -8.53 -2.19 -14.49
C GLN A 74 -8.71 -3.60 -13.94
N THR A 75 -7.63 -4.32 -13.69
CA THR A 75 -7.65 -5.70 -13.20
C THR A 75 -6.62 -5.93 -12.11
N LEU A 76 -6.89 -6.89 -11.23
CA LEU A 76 -5.96 -7.28 -10.17
C LEU A 76 -4.63 -7.82 -10.72
N ASP A 77 -4.66 -8.44 -11.90
CA ASP A 77 -3.46 -8.98 -12.53
C ASP A 77 -2.49 -7.87 -12.94
N GLN A 78 -2.99 -6.70 -13.29
CA GLN A 78 -2.15 -5.53 -13.56
C GLN A 78 -1.37 -5.08 -12.32
N ILE A 79 -1.93 -5.24 -11.11
CA ILE A 79 -1.21 -4.95 -9.87
C ILE A 79 -0.05 -5.95 -9.67
N ARG A 80 -0.25 -7.21 -10.04
CA ARG A 80 0.78 -8.25 -9.92
C ARG A 80 1.98 -8.02 -10.83
N THR A 81 1.78 -7.32 -11.94
CA THR A 81 2.84 -7.01 -12.91
C THR A 81 3.64 -5.76 -12.58
N ILE A 82 3.23 -4.99 -11.56
CA ILE A 82 3.98 -3.80 -11.13
C ILE A 82 5.32 -4.23 -10.55
N ASP A 83 6.40 -3.66 -11.11
CA ASP A 83 7.72 -3.77 -10.49
C ASP A 83 7.76 -2.92 -9.20
N ARG A 84 7.61 -3.59 -8.06
CA ARG A 84 7.61 -2.94 -6.75
C ARG A 84 9.00 -2.74 -6.17
N LYS A 85 10.03 -3.40 -6.73
CA LYS A 85 11.40 -3.31 -6.23
C LYS A 85 12.08 -2.04 -6.73
N GLN A 86 11.52 -0.91 -6.35
CA GLN A 86 12.00 0.41 -6.75
C GLN A 86 11.59 1.47 -5.73
N GLU A 87 12.17 2.65 -5.83
CA GLU A 87 11.65 3.84 -5.16
C GLU A 87 10.27 4.17 -5.69
N VAL A 88 9.40 4.68 -4.81
CA VAL A 88 8.03 5.03 -5.21
C VAL A 88 8.06 6.14 -6.25
N PRO A 89 7.53 5.93 -7.46
CA PRO A 89 7.46 6.96 -8.48
C PRO A 89 6.58 8.13 -8.05
N HIS A 90 6.75 9.28 -8.71
CA HIS A 90 5.92 10.47 -8.43
C HIS A 90 4.53 10.38 -9.06
N ASP A 91 4.32 9.49 -10.02
CA ASP A 91 3.07 9.25 -10.71
C ASP A 91 2.93 7.76 -11.10
N GLY A 92 1.76 7.41 -11.65
CA GLY A 92 1.49 6.07 -12.14
C GLY A 92 0.87 5.13 -11.09
N PRO A 93 0.60 3.87 -11.49
CA PRO A 93 -0.21 2.94 -10.71
C PRO A 93 0.36 2.62 -9.34
N MET A 94 1.67 2.51 -9.19
CA MET A 94 2.30 2.27 -7.90
C MET A 94 2.13 3.48 -6.96
N CYS A 95 2.30 4.70 -7.48
CA CYS A 95 2.06 5.91 -6.71
C CYS A 95 0.61 5.99 -6.26
N ASP A 96 -0.35 5.74 -7.15
CA ASP A 96 -1.78 5.81 -6.85
C ASP A 96 -2.18 4.82 -5.75
N LEU A 97 -1.71 3.58 -5.80
CA LEU A 97 -1.99 2.58 -4.77
C LEU A 97 -1.50 2.99 -3.38
N LEU A 98 -0.46 3.80 -3.29
CA LEU A 98 0.13 4.24 -2.03
C LEU A 98 -0.39 5.60 -1.54
N TRP A 99 -0.77 6.51 -2.45
CA TRP A 99 -1.06 7.90 -2.13
C TRP A 99 -2.49 8.34 -2.43
N SER A 100 -3.23 7.68 -3.32
CA SER A 100 -4.57 8.12 -3.67
C SER A 100 -5.53 8.03 -2.49
N ASP A 101 -6.52 8.93 -2.49
CA ASP A 101 -7.57 9.00 -1.48
C ASP A 101 -8.93 8.92 -2.16
N PRO A 102 -9.84 8.02 -1.76
CA PRO A 102 -11.21 8.00 -2.26
C PRO A 102 -11.87 9.34 -1.94
N GLU A 103 -12.32 10.06 -2.95
CA GLU A 103 -13.08 11.32 -2.77
C GLU A 103 -14.43 11.05 -2.10
N GLY A 104 -14.77 11.80 -1.06
CA GLY A 104 -16.14 11.97 -0.58
C GLY A 104 -16.61 11.10 0.59
N GLY A 105 -15.72 10.51 1.39
CA GLY A 105 -16.10 9.87 2.66
C GLY A 105 -15.80 10.77 3.89
N PRO A 106 -16.58 10.69 4.99
CA PRO A 106 -16.17 11.29 6.25
C PRO A 106 -14.80 10.72 6.63
N ARG A 107 -13.92 11.58 7.14
CA ARG A 107 -12.55 11.20 7.56
C ARG A 107 -12.59 10.19 8.71
N THR A 108 -12.93 8.97 8.42
CA THR A 108 -12.73 7.87 9.35
C THR A 108 -11.26 7.50 9.30
N ARG A 109 -10.58 7.71 10.42
CA ARG A 109 -9.19 7.28 10.66
C ARG A 109 -9.14 5.75 10.68
N VAL A 110 -9.07 5.14 9.52
CA VAL A 110 -8.70 3.72 9.42
C VAL A 110 -7.34 3.68 8.74
N SER A 111 -6.32 3.33 9.49
CA SER A 111 -4.92 3.34 9.07
C SER A 111 -4.54 2.17 8.14
N SER A 112 -5.50 1.47 7.63
CA SER A 112 -5.37 0.54 6.50
C SER A 112 -6.75 0.45 5.85
N ARG A 113 -6.87 0.93 4.60
CA ARG A 113 -8.14 0.97 3.90
C ARG A 113 -8.49 -0.42 3.41
N VAL A 114 -9.42 -1.03 4.09
CA VAL A 114 -10.03 -2.29 3.67
C VAL A 114 -11.18 -1.93 2.73
N LEU A 115 -11.02 -2.23 1.45
CA LEU A 115 -12.09 -2.10 0.46
C LEU A 115 -12.76 -3.47 0.32
N ALA A 116 -14.01 -3.58 0.78
CA ALA A 116 -14.81 -4.78 0.56
C ALA A 116 -15.27 -4.84 -0.90
N CYS A 117 -14.68 -5.72 -1.70
CA CYS A 117 -15.15 -6.02 -3.04
C CYS A 117 -16.23 -7.10 -2.95
N ARG A 118 -17.48 -6.77 -3.23
CA ARG A 118 -18.58 -7.75 -3.28
C ARG A 118 -18.49 -8.71 -4.48
N ASP A 119 -17.73 -8.36 -5.51
CA ASP A 119 -17.49 -9.24 -6.66
C ASP A 119 -16.10 -8.98 -7.25
N VAL A 120 -15.16 -9.87 -6.98
CA VAL A 120 -13.84 -9.87 -7.63
C VAL A 120 -13.96 -10.23 -9.13
N ALA A 121 -15.15 -10.59 -9.59
CA ALA A 121 -15.38 -11.06 -10.96
C ALA A 121 -15.82 -9.97 -11.95
N ARG A 122 -16.20 -8.74 -11.55
CA ARG A 122 -16.66 -7.62 -12.42
C ARG A 122 -16.93 -6.35 -11.60
N PRO A 123 -16.57 -5.15 -11.98
CA PRO A 123 -16.18 -4.51 -13.22
C PRO A 123 -14.73 -3.97 -13.18
N PRO A 124 -14.23 -3.27 -14.23
CA PRO A 124 -12.88 -2.74 -14.24
C PRO A 124 -12.64 -1.83 -13.03
N LEU A 125 -11.54 -2.11 -12.31
CA LEU A 125 -11.03 -1.30 -11.21
C LEU A 125 -10.67 0.07 -11.78
N GLY A 126 -11.36 1.12 -11.45
CA GLY A 126 -11.05 2.48 -11.93
C GLY A 126 -12.23 3.24 -12.52
N SER A 127 -13.39 2.63 -12.73
CA SER A 127 -14.59 3.38 -13.04
C SER A 127 -15.15 4.01 -11.76
N ARG A 128 -15.40 5.33 -11.77
CA ARG A 128 -16.02 6.07 -10.64
C ARG A 128 -17.34 5.46 -10.17
N GLU A 129 -18.03 4.70 -11.02
CA GLU A 129 -19.31 4.07 -10.71
C GLU A 129 -19.17 2.76 -9.91
N ALA A 130 -18.05 2.04 -10.04
CA ALA A 130 -17.80 0.80 -9.31
C ALA A 130 -17.72 0.98 -7.78
N TRP A 131 -17.52 2.21 -7.31
CA TRP A 131 -17.22 2.51 -5.91
C TRP A 131 -18.33 3.22 -5.15
N ARG A 132 -19.42 3.62 -5.80
CA ARG A 132 -20.55 4.28 -5.13
C ARG A 132 -21.31 3.38 -4.15
N GLY A 133 -21.10 2.06 -4.19
CA GLY A 133 -21.78 1.09 -3.34
C GLY A 133 -20.98 0.56 -2.14
N VAL A 134 -19.71 0.94 -1.98
CA VAL A 134 -18.82 0.37 -0.97
C VAL A 134 -18.74 1.22 0.32
N GLY A 135 -19.36 2.37 0.35
CA GLY A 135 -19.27 3.33 1.46
C GLY A 135 -20.41 3.29 2.47
N ALA A 136 -21.31 2.32 2.44
CA ALA A 136 -22.45 2.26 3.35
C ALA A 136 -22.71 0.83 3.84
N ALA A 137 -21.97 0.41 4.84
CA ALA A 137 -22.38 -0.59 5.83
C ALA A 137 -21.49 -0.48 7.08
#